data_58f6c7beca4c8d52de52321754fe7fe5
#
_entry.id   58f6c7beca4c8d52de52321754fe7fe5
#
_cell.length_a   1.000
_cell.length_b   1.000
_cell.length_c   1.000
_cell.angle_alpha   90.00
_cell.angle_beta   90.00
_cell.angle_gamma   90.00
#
_symmetry.space_group_name_H-M   'P 1'
#
loop_
_entity.id
_entity.type
_entity.pdbx_description
1 polymer ?
#
loop_
_entity_poly.entity_id
_entity_poly.type
_entity_poly.pdbx_seq_one_letter_code
_entity_poly.pdbx_strand_id
1 'polypeptide(L)'
;VTIEVTQLVEEKAHTAVTLSPHPATVDLKPLPLPHLDDTLDTLRHALRALLAGEEFAHAEKIINSFRTRNGPILQSQLEQLASRAEATGTNWMSDYWCSSYLAVRDPLMLASNVAFQIEIPSEKTGSARVADLVHRLLRFHLIQARDEMPEEIDARGNRITMNQWFTFNGGIRTPQVDEDVIEPCTLDAREREIGVFYRGQLHAVTVTDQTGTLATPTQLRVALDQILDEAHTAQQAQQAQQPNFAAISALGSEFLAEHLPELRAVGENEQTYQRLKNTLFTVDITEADLPRAAELRNFAFRPGAAWVYKPISYQVGLHHDWLCMEVEHTGVDGATLVTALQRIQALDPQPTTMDPHQPELASEPLTWEFTDELLERFTPEVEHYRERARHYQVAMVEVDRLLPVDNYPLKLSRDACAQLMMSTAQYLTFQHIRAVYEAVDIREFRAGRTECLRAATPEAVRFATALAQGKATENLLIDALNPHRIWVKKCKAGSGMDRHLQLLEATAIADNTLMASDPFFTDPAIRSVRRDFLSTTSVGGPEQIIRYAFAPHDLRRLRHQLHAQTRPRRILRQLARQKLPRPRDLPG
;
A
#
# COMPACT_ATOMS: atom_id res chain seq x y z
N VAL A 1 0.51 23.24 -33.45
CA VAL A 1 1.52 23.60 -32.43
C VAL A 1 1.78 22.32 -31.68
N THR A 2 2.84 21.64 -32.05
CA THR A 2 3.34 20.42 -31.41
C THR A 2 4.01 20.88 -30.13
N ILE A 3 3.36 20.68 -29.00
CA ILE A 3 4.02 20.76 -27.70
C ILE A 3 4.76 19.44 -27.57
N GLU A 4 6.07 19.49 -27.62
CA GLU A 4 6.92 18.31 -27.50
C GLU A 4 6.65 17.65 -26.13
N VAL A 5 6.40 16.36 -26.15
CA VAL A 5 6.31 15.46 -24.98
C VAL A 5 7.56 15.64 -24.08
N THR A 6 8.65 16.09 -24.62
CA THR A 6 9.88 16.49 -23.95
C THR A 6 9.68 17.62 -22.91
N GLN A 7 8.81 18.61 -23.14
CA GLN A 7 8.58 19.72 -22.20
C GLN A 7 7.74 19.30 -20.99
N LEU A 8 6.76 18.41 -21.16
CA LEU A 8 5.97 17.87 -20.04
C LEU A 8 6.80 16.98 -19.09
N VAL A 9 7.88 16.38 -19.59
CA VAL A 9 8.81 15.57 -18.80
C VAL A 9 9.88 16.45 -18.14
N GLU A 10 10.31 17.53 -18.79
CA GLU A 10 11.32 18.45 -18.23
C GLU A 10 10.76 19.39 -17.14
N GLU A 11 9.50 19.83 -17.24
CA GLU A 11 8.86 20.65 -16.18
C GLU A 11 8.46 19.86 -14.94
N LYS A 12 8.30 18.53 -15.03
CA LYS A 12 7.96 17.64 -13.89
C LYS A 12 9.19 17.11 -13.12
N ALA A 13 10.38 17.56 -13.41
CA ALA A 13 11.64 17.10 -12.79
C ALA A 13 11.75 17.36 -11.27
N HIS A 14 10.70 17.79 -10.58
CA HIS A 14 10.71 18.10 -9.15
C HIS A 14 10.10 17.07 -8.21
N THR A 15 9.62 15.92 -8.71
CA THR A 15 9.27 14.77 -7.85
C THR A 15 10.53 13.92 -7.56
N ALA A 16 11.61 14.59 -7.19
CA ALA A 16 12.97 14.06 -7.35
C ALA A 16 13.33 12.88 -6.42
N VAL A 17 12.62 12.66 -5.31
CA VAL A 17 13.08 11.71 -4.28
C VAL A 17 12.70 10.27 -4.59
N THR A 18 11.51 10.05 -5.16
CA THR A 18 11.00 8.70 -5.45
C THR A 18 11.56 8.09 -6.73
N LEU A 19 11.98 8.92 -7.67
CA LEU A 19 12.43 8.52 -9.00
C LEU A 19 13.96 8.43 -9.11
N SER A 20 14.68 9.02 -8.17
CA SER A 20 16.14 8.95 -8.19
C SER A 20 16.62 7.51 -8.00
N PRO A 21 17.51 7.02 -8.88
CA PRO A 21 18.07 5.69 -8.71
C PRO A 21 18.89 5.62 -7.42
N HIS A 22 18.71 4.55 -6.64
CA HIS A 22 19.52 4.33 -5.45
C HIS A 22 20.93 3.90 -5.87
N PRO A 23 22.01 4.59 -5.41
CA PRO A 23 23.39 4.34 -5.87
C PRO A 23 23.81 2.88 -5.72
N ALA A 24 23.42 2.23 -4.63
CA ALA A 24 23.78 0.83 -4.35
C ALA A 24 23.13 -0.19 -5.31
N THR A 25 22.09 0.19 -6.07
CA THR A 25 21.33 -0.77 -6.89
C THR A 25 21.07 -0.29 -8.32
N VAL A 26 21.74 0.78 -8.74
CA VAL A 26 21.64 1.32 -10.11
C VAL A 26 22.16 0.32 -11.17
N ASP A 27 23.03 -0.59 -10.79
CA ASP A 27 23.63 -1.62 -11.63
C ASP A 27 22.81 -2.92 -11.75
N LEU A 28 21.65 -2.99 -11.06
CA LEU A 28 20.74 -4.11 -11.25
C LEU A 28 20.25 -4.21 -12.69
N LYS A 29 19.91 -5.43 -13.11
CA LYS A 29 19.37 -5.67 -14.46
C LYS A 29 18.15 -4.78 -14.74
N PRO A 30 18.05 -4.17 -15.92
CA PRO A 30 16.90 -3.39 -16.30
C PRO A 30 15.63 -4.26 -16.35
N LEU A 31 14.47 -3.66 -16.10
CA LEU A 31 13.19 -4.33 -16.27
C LEU A 31 12.89 -4.45 -17.78
N PRO A 32 12.77 -5.67 -18.34
CA PRO A 32 12.44 -5.83 -19.76
C PRO A 32 11.08 -5.21 -20.08
N LEU A 33 10.97 -4.57 -21.24
CA LEU A 33 9.68 -4.20 -21.81
C LEU A 33 9.12 -5.42 -22.55
N PRO A 34 7.91 -5.90 -22.23
CA PRO A 34 7.31 -7.02 -22.94
C PRO A 34 7.07 -6.74 -24.41
N HIS A 35 7.12 -7.76 -25.26
CA HIS A 35 6.69 -7.65 -26.66
C HIS A 35 5.17 -7.53 -26.75
N LEU A 36 4.70 -6.69 -27.69
CA LEU A 36 3.27 -6.47 -27.88
C LEU A 36 2.50 -7.77 -28.11
N ASP A 37 3.00 -8.65 -28.98
CA ASP A 37 2.33 -9.91 -29.29
C ASP A 37 2.19 -10.83 -28.08
N ASP A 38 3.22 -10.95 -27.25
CA ASP A 38 3.18 -11.76 -26.02
C ASP A 38 2.14 -11.23 -25.03
N THR A 39 2.04 -9.90 -24.93
CA THR A 39 1.04 -9.23 -24.09
C THR A 39 -0.37 -9.47 -24.60
N LEU A 40 -0.60 -9.31 -25.90
CA LEU A 40 -1.92 -9.51 -26.51
C LEU A 40 -2.37 -10.97 -26.47
N ASP A 41 -1.46 -11.92 -26.64
CA ASP A 41 -1.77 -13.35 -26.51
C ASP A 41 -2.08 -13.75 -25.06
N THR A 42 -1.37 -13.15 -24.10
CA THR A 42 -1.67 -13.34 -22.67
C THR A 42 -3.02 -12.72 -22.29
N LEU A 43 -3.33 -11.53 -22.80
CA LEU A 43 -4.64 -10.89 -22.64
C LEU A 43 -5.77 -11.74 -23.21
N ARG A 44 -5.60 -12.27 -24.42
CA ARG A 44 -6.56 -13.16 -25.06
C ARG A 44 -6.82 -14.41 -24.22
N HIS A 45 -5.77 -14.98 -23.63
CA HIS A 45 -5.90 -16.12 -22.72
C HIS A 45 -6.69 -15.77 -21.45
N ALA A 46 -6.38 -14.63 -20.82
CA ALA A 46 -7.09 -14.15 -19.62
C ALA A 46 -8.58 -13.89 -19.89
N LEU A 47 -8.90 -13.27 -21.04
CA LEU A 47 -10.28 -12.97 -21.40
C LEU A 47 -11.14 -14.23 -21.61
N ARG A 48 -10.56 -15.37 -22.01
CA ARG A 48 -11.28 -16.66 -22.10
C ARG A 48 -11.80 -17.17 -20.77
N ALA A 49 -11.27 -16.69 -19.65
CA ALA A 49 -11.80 -17.03 -18.33
C ALA A 49 -13.08 -16.24 -17.99
N LEU A 50 -13.25 -15.07 -18.60
CA LEU A 50 -14.26 -14.08 -18.24
C LEU A 50 -15.38 -13.96 -19.28
N LEU A 51 -15.06 -14.20 -20.55
CA LEU A 51 -15.95 -14.01 -21.71
C LEU A 51 -16.19 -15.33 -22.44
N ALA A 52 -17.36 -15.48 -23.01
CA ALA A 52 -17.72 -16.65 -23.81
C ALA A 52 -18.44 -16.26 -25.10
N GLY A 53 -18.49 -17.18 -26.06
CA GLY A 53 -19.28 -17.03 -27.29
C GLY A 53 -18.97 -15.74 -28.06
N GLU A 54 -20.02 -14.97 -28.35
CA GLU A 54 -19.92 -13.76 -29.18
C GLU A 54 -19.12 -12.63 -28.51
N GLU A 55 -19.17 -12.51 -27.18
CA GLU A 55 -18.38 -11.49 -26.45
C GLU A 55 -16.88 -11.73 -26.60
N PHE A 56 -16.44 -12.99 -26.48
CA PHE A 56 -15.05 -13.33 -26.69
C PHE A 56 -14.62 -13.12 -28.16
N ALA A 57 -15.46 -13.51 -29.12
CA ALA A 57 -15.18 -13.29 -30.53
C ALA A 57 -15.10 -11.79 -30.90
N HIS A 58 -15.92 -10.95 -30.25
CA HIS A 58 -15.84 -9.50 -30.37
C HIS A 58 -14.50 -8.95 -29.83
N ALA A 59 -14.10 -9.36 -28.61
CA ALA A 59 -12.83 -8.97 -28.02
C ALA A 59 -11.62 -9.42 -28.88
N GLU A 60 -11.66 -10.62 -29.47
CA GLU A 60 -10.60 -11.10 -30.39
C GLU A 60 -10.46 -10.20 -31.63
N LYS A 61 -11.56 -9.71 -32.22
CA LYS A 61 -11.49 -8.78 -33.34
C LYS A 61 -10.82 -7.47 -32.96
N ILE A 62 -11.13 -6.93 -31.76
CA ILE A 62 -10.51 -5.70 -31.25
C ILE A 62 -9.02 -5.91 -31.04
N ILE A 63 -8.61 -7.00 -30.38
CA ILE A 63 -7.20 -7.34 -30.14
C ILE A 63 -6.44 -7.44 -31.47
N ASN A 64 -7.00 -8.14 -32.47
CA ASN A 64 -6.37 -8.31 -33.79
C ASN A 64 -6.26 -6.98 -34.54
N SER A 65 -7.26 -6.10 -34.41
CA SER A 65 -7.21 -4.75 -35.00
C SER A 65 -6.12 -3.90 -34.35
N PHE A 66 -6.02 -3.91 -33.01
CA PHE A 66 -5.00 -3.18 -32.27
C PHE A 66 -3.59 -3.69 -32.60
N ARG A 67 -3.40 -5.01 -32.67
CA ARG A 67 -2.13 -5.67 -33.02
C ARG A 67 -1.52 -5.15 -34.35
N THR A 68 -2.35 -4.80 -35.32
CA THR A 68 -1.89 -4.40 -36.65
C THR A 68 -1.95 -2.90 -36.91
N ARG A 69 -2.58 -2.11 -36.02
CA ARG A 69 -2.77 -0.66 -36.22
C ARG A 69 -2.03 0.17 -35.18
N ASN A 70 -2.70 0.49 -34.06
CA ASN A 70 -2.19 1.42 -33.06
C ASN A 70 -1.16 0.78 -32.12
N GLY A 71 -1.27 -0.54 -31.89
CA GLY A 71 -0.37 -1.28 -31.00
C GLY A 71 1.11 -1.11 -31.32
N PRO A 72 1.56 -1.34 -32.59
CA PRO A 72 2.98 -1.16 -32.95
C PRO A 72 3.50 0.27 -32.78
N ILE A 73 2.65 1.28 -32.98
CA ILE A 73 3.02 2.69 -32.79
C ILE A 73 3.28 2.97 -31.32
N LEU A 74 2.34 2.59 -30.46
CA LEU A 74 2.46 2.76 -29.00
C LEU A 74 3.62 1.93 -28.43
N GLN A 75 3.85 0.71 -28.93
CA GLN A 75 5.00 -0.12 -28.56
C GLN A 75 6.31 0.60 -28.84
N SER A 76 6.45 1.21 -30.02
CA SER A 76 7.67 1.95 -30.39
C SER A 76 7.89 3.18 -29.50
N GLN A 77 6.82 3.85 -29.07
CA GLN A 77 6.91 4.97 -28.12
C GLN A 77 7.35 4.48 -26.74
N LEU A 78 6.84 3.34 -26.28
CA LEU A 78 7.28 2.73 -25.02
C LEU A 78 8.73 2.23 -25.06
N GLU A 79 9.21 1.74 -26.18
CA GLU A 79 10.62 1.34 -26.36
C GLU A 79 11.56 2.56 -26.21
N GLN A 80 11.15 3.72 -26.74
CA GLN A 80 11.89 4.96 -26.55
C GLN A 80 11.87 5.43 -25.08
N LEU A 81 10.71 5.33 -24.42
CA LEU A 81 10.58 5.65 -23.00
C LEU A 81 11.46 4.71 -22.14
N ALA A 82 11.43 3.40 -22.43
CA ALA A 82 12.25 2.41 -21.73
C ALA A 82 13.75 2.72 -21.88
N SER A 83 14.20 3.07 -23.07
CA SER A 83 15.61 3.45 -23.32
C SER A 83 16.02 4.70 -22.54
N ARG A 84 15.15 5.71 -22.45
CA ARG A 84 15.41 6.93 -21.66
C ARG A 84 15.46 6.60 -20.15
N ALA A 85 14.52 5.84 -19.64
CA ALA A 85 14.48 5.44 -18.23
C ALA A 85 15.70 4.59 -17.85
N GLU A 86 16.16 3.71 -18.73
CA GLU A 86 17.39 2.93 -18.52
C GLU A 86 18.62 3.83 -18.44
N ALA A 87 18.72 4.85 -19.30
CA ALA A 87 19.81 5.81 -19.29
C ALA A 87 19.86 6.64 -18.00
N THR A 88 18.72 6.90 -17.35
CA THR A 88 18.63 7.59 -16.06
C THR A 88 18.72 6.68 -14.84
N GLY A 89 18.92 5.37 -15.03
CA GLY A 89 19.05 4.40 -13.93
C GLY A 89 17.73 3.96 -13.28
N THR A 90 16.59 4.22 -13.95
CA THR A 90 15.24 3.80 -13.54
C THR A 90 14.71 2.70 -14.46
N ASN A 91 13.41 2.50 -14.54
CA ASN A 91 12.77 1.62 -15.52
C ASN A 91 11.52 2.28 -16.13
N TRP A 92 10.99 1.70 -17.21
CA TRP A 92 9.88 2.23 -17.99
C TRP A 92 8.56 2.41 -17.20
N MET A 93 8.43 1.79 -16.01
CA MET A 93 7.26 1.95 -15.14
C MET A 93 7.42 3.06 -14.10
N SER A 94 8.64 3.50 -13.80
CA SER A 94 8.94 4.28 -12.59
C SER A 94 8.13 5.57 -12.49
N ASP A 95 8.12 6.37 -13.55
CA ASP A 95 7.43 7.66 -13.58
C ASP A 95 5.91 7.47 -13.51
N TYR A 96 5.39 6.58 -14.36
CA TYR A 96 3.97 6.26 -14.36
C TYR A 96 3.50 5.71 -13.00
N TRP A 97 4.31 4.87 -12.36
CA TRP A 97 3.99 4.31 -11.06
C TRP A 97 3.81 5.42 -10.01
N CYS A 98 4.77 6.31 -9.89
CA CYS A 98 4.70 7.42 -8.95
C CYS A 98 3.53 8.35 -9.25
N SER A 99 3.41 8.82 -10.50
CA SER A 99 2.31 9.69 -10.91
C SER A 99 0.94 9.05 -10.67
N SER A 100 0.78 7.75 -10.91
CA SER A 100 -0.51 7.07 -10.69
C SER A 100 -0.97 7.08 -9.23
N TYR A 101 -0.04 7.09 -8.26
CA TYR A 101 -0.35 7.25 -6.85
C TYR A 101 -0.53 8.72 -6.46
N LEU A 102 0.37 9.59 -6.91
CA LEU A 102 0.35 11.02 -6.58
C LEU A 102 -0.86 11.76 -7.18
N ALA A 103 -1.39 11.27 -8.29
CA ALA A 103 -2.62 11.77 -8.92
C ALA A 103 -3.92 11.28 -8.23
N VAL A 104 -3.85 10.47 -7.17
CA VAL A 104 -5.03 10.09 -6.39
C VAL A 104 -5.57 11.30 -5.65
N ARG A 105 -6.82 11.70 -5.97
CA ARG A 105 -7.50 12.86 -5.35
C ARG A 105 -8.40 12.46 -4.19
N ASP A 106 -8.91 11.22 -4.19
CA ASP A 106 -9.73 10.68 -3.11
C ASP A 106 -8.96 10.57 -1.78
N PRO A 107 -9.65 10.49 -0.64
CA PRO A 107 -9.05 10.18 0.66
C PRO A 107 -8.13 8.96 0.61
N LEU A 108 -6.84 9.14 0.95
CA LEU A 108 -5.80 8.10 0.79
C LEU A 108 -6.11 6.81 1.56
N MET A 109 -6.68 6.91 2.76
CA MET A 109 -7.13 5.74 3.54
C MET A 109 -8.21 4.93 2.82
N LEU A 110 -9.01 5.56 1.95
CA LEU A 110 -10.08 4.92 1.18
C LEU A 110 -9.66 4.60 -0.27
N ALA A 111 -8.42 4.88 -0.64
CA ALA A 111 -7.91 4.70 -1.99
C ALA A 111 -6.62 3.87 -2.05
N SER A 112 -5.53 4.34 -1.46
CA SER A 112 -4.18 3.80 -1.67
C SER A 112 -3.46 3.35 -0.41
N ASN A 113 -3.70 3.94 0.77
CA ASN A 113 -2.99 3.58 1.98
C ASN A 113 -3.32 2.16 2.46
N VAL A 114 -2.37 1.56 3.16
CA VAL A 114 -2.48 0.19 3.68
C VAL A 114 -2.10 0.17 5.17
N ALA A 115 -2.97 -0.39 6.00
CA ALA A 115 -2.70 -0.65 7.41
C ALA A 115 -2.27 -2.11 7.61
N PHE A 116 -1.12 -2.33 8.25
CA PHE A 116 -0.54 -3.64 8.52
C PHE A 116 -0.47 -3.89 10.02
N GLN A 117 -1.16 -4.91 10.53
CA GLN A 117 -0.86 -5.42 11.87
C GLN A 117 0.47 -6.17 11.79
N ILE A 118 1.44 -5.71 12.57
CA ILE A 118 2.82 -6.20 12.55
C ILE A 118 3.20 -6.85 13.88
N GLU A 119 4.28 -7.60 13.88
CA GLU A 119 4.80 -8.27 15.08
C GLU A 119 6.21 -7.76 15.41
N ILE A 120 6.37 -7.19 16.58
CA ILE A 120 7.68 -6.90 17.20
C ILE A 120 7.61 -7.38 18.66
N PRO A 121 8.21 -8.53 18.99
CA PRO A 121 8.13 -9.09 20.32
C PRO A 121 8.68 -8.15 21.40
N SER A 122 7.98 -8.01 22.51
CA SER A 122 8.44 -7.31 23.71
C SER A 122 7.88 -7.98 24.96
N GLU A 123 8.71 -8.19 25.96
CA GLU A 123 8.30 -8.75 27.26
C GLU A 123 7.77 -7.67 28.21
N LYS A 124 7.86 -6.40 27.83
CA LYS A 124 7.42 -5.26 28.63
C LYS A 124 5.91 -5.02 28.47
N THR A 125 5.32 -4.24 29.36
CA THR A 125 3.90 -3.87 29.36
C THR A 125 3.73 -2.36 29.53
N GLY A 126 2.54 -1.82 29.24
CA GLY A 126 2.22 -0.40 29.43
C GLY A 126 3.16 0.54 28.65
N SER A 127 3.41 1.71 29.19
CA SER A 127 4.31 2.71 28.59
C SER A 127 5.74 2.20 28.40
N ALA A 128 6.20 1.26 29.23
CA ALA A 128 7.51 0.64 29.05
C ALA A 128 7.57 -0.22 27.77
N ARG A 129 6.47 -0.88 27.40
CA ARG A 129 6.36 -1.59 26.12
C ARG A 129 6.34 -0.61 24.96
N VAL A 130 5.54 0.45 25.05
CA VAL A 130 5.48 1.49 24.02
C VAL A 130 6.86 2.08 23.77
N ALA A 131 7.57 2.48 24.83
CA ALA A 131 8.93 3.03 24.74
C ALA A 131 9.94 2.05 24.11
N ASP A 132 9.86 0.77 24.45
CA ASP A 132 10.70 -0.28 23.86
C ASP A 132 10.46 -0.44 22.35
N LEU A 133 9.20 -0.49 21.94
CA LEU A 133 8.84 -0.60 20.54
C LEU A 133 9.26 0.65 19.75
N VAL A 134 8.91 1.84 20.27
CA VAL A 134 9.27 3.13 19.64
C VAL A 134 10.79 3.27 19.51
N HIS A 135 11.55 2.87 20.54
CA HIS A 135 13.01 2.93 20.48
C HIS A 135 13.60 2.02 19.38
N ARG A 136 13.06 0.81 19.17
CA ARG A 136 13.49 -0.07 18.08
C ARG A 136 13.13 0.49 16.71
N LEU A 137 11.93 1.05 16.56
CA LEU A 137 11.51 1.76 15.36
C LEU A 137 12.45 2.94 15.07
N LEU A 138 12.76 3.76 16.07
CA LEU A 138 13.68 4.89 15.95
C LEU A 138 15.07 4.46 15.48
N ARG A 139 15.65 3.42 16.09
CA ARG A 139 16.96 2.90 15.65
C ARG A 139 16.94 2.51 14.19
N PHE A 140 15.91 1.83 13.74
CA PHE A 140 15.75 1.42 12.34
C PHE A 140 15.64 2.63 11.41
N HIS A 141 14.76 3.58 11.71
CA HIS A 141 14.57 4.77 10.89
C HIS A 141 15.84 5.64 10.84
N LEU A 142 16.58 5.75 11.94
CA LEU A 142 17.85 6.51 11.99
C LEU A 142 18.96 5.84 11.18
N ILE A 143 19.06 4.50 11.18
CA ILE A 143 20.01 3.78 10.30
C ILE A 143 19.72 4.15 8.84
N GLN A 144 18.44 4.16 8.44
CA GLN A 144 18.07 4.54 7.09
C GLN A 144 18.33 6.04 6.82
N ALA A 145 17.95 6.92 7.73
CA ALA A 145 18.15 8.37 7.56
C ALA A 145 19.63 8.80 7.51
N ARG A 146 20.54 7.95 8.00
CA ARG A 146 22.00 8.12 7.94
C ARG A 146 22.65 7.45 6.73
N ASP A 147 21.84 6.87 5.84
CA ASP A 147 22.32 6.08 4.69
C ASP A 147 23.22 4.89 5.11
N GLU A 148 22.96 4.31 6.28
CA GLU A 148 23.68 3.17 6.85
C GLU A 148 22.92 1.84 6.65
N MET A 149 21.80 1.87 5.91
CA MET A 149 20.98 0.69 5.70
C MET A 149 21.69 -0.33 4.81
N PRO A 150 21.87 -1.58 5.26
CA PRO A 150 22.48 -2.62 4.45
C PRO A 150 21.68 -2.89 3.16
N GLU A 151 22.37 -3.30 2.09
CA GLU A 151 21.70 -3.75 0.88
C GLU A 151 20.69 -4.88 1.17
N GLU A 152 19.58 -4.89 0.43
CA GLU A 152 18.60 -5.97 0.52
C GLU A 152 19.01 -7.13 -0.38
N ILE A 153 19.00 -8.34 0.19
CA ILE A 153 19.36 -9.58 -0.50
C ILE A 153 18.21 -10.57 -0.31
N ASP A 154 17.76 -11.20 -1.39
CA ASP A 154 16.73 -12.24 -1.33
C ASP A 154 17.25 -13.55 -0.73
N ALA A 155 16.35 -14.50 -0.48
CA ALA A 155 16.70 -15.82 0.07
C ALA A 155 17.63 -16.66 -0.83
N ARG A 156 17.88 -16.24 -2.07
CA ARG A 156 18.80 -16.88 -3.02
C ARG A 156 20.15 -16.19 -3.12
N GLY A 157 20.33 -15.10 -2.38
CA GLY A 157 21.55 -14.27 -2.42
C GLY A 157 21.55 -13.23 -3.53
N ASN A 158 20.44 -12.97 -4.21
CA ASN A 158 20.35 -11.92 -5.23
C ASN A 158 20.10 -10.57 -4.57
N ARG A 159 20.75 -9.52 -5.07
CA ARG A 159 20.50 -8.14 -4.65
C ARG A 159 19.12 -7.69 -5.11
N ILE A 160 18.45 -6.93 -4.26
CA ILE A 160 17.11 -6.36 -4.46
C ILE A 160 17.23 -4.84 -4.53
N THR A 161 16.39 -4.18 -5.32
CA THR A 161 16.41 -2.73 -5.44
C THR A 161 16.19 -2.03 -4.10
N MET A 162 17.01 -0.99 -3.84
CA MET A 162 16.92 -0.18 -2.63
C MET A 162 16.06 1.09 -2.82
N ASN A 163 15.47 1.28 -4.00
CA ASN A 163 14.72 2.51 -4.32
C ASN A 163 13.52 2.80 -3.41
N GLN A 164 12.98 1.80 -2.72
CA GLN A 164 11.83 1.96 -1.81
C GLN A 164 12.22 2.38 -0.38
N TRP A 165 13.49 2.28 -0.03
CA TRP A 165 13.97 2.48 1.34
C TRP A 165 13.91 3.93 1.81
N PHE A 166 13.90 4.91 0.88
CA PHE A 166 13.72 6.34 1.21
C PHE A 166 12.44 6.61 2.03
N THR A 167 11.41 5.75 1.91
CA THR A 167 10.15 5.84 2.66
C THR A 167 10.37 5.91 4.17
N PHE A 168 11.46 5.36 4.68
CA PHE A 168 11.80 5.38 6.10
C PHE A 168 12.63 6.60 6.53
N ASN A 169 12.92 7.55 5.65
CA ASN A 169 13.69 8.76 5.98
C ASN A 169 12.85 9.87 6.66
N GLY A 170 11.54 9.69 6.75
CA GLY A 170 10.60 10.76 7.08
C GLY A 170 10.20 11.56 5.85
N GLY A 171 9.80 12.81 6.02
CA GLY A 171 9.21 13.61 4.96
C GLY A 171 7.69 13.48 4.93
N ILE A 172 7.06 13.98 3.88
CA ILE A 172 5.61 14.02 3.75
C ILE A 172 5.19 14.04 2.28
N ARG A 173 4.05 13.46 1.98
CA ARG A 173 3.33 13.73 0.74
C ARG A 173 2.48 14.99 0.96
N THR A 174 2.59 15.98 0.09
CA THR A 174 1.88 17.26 0.19
C THR A 174 0.83 17.34 -0.92
N PRO A 175 -0.45 17.54 -0.57
CA PRO A 175 -1.52 17.72 -1.55
C PRO A 175 -1.30 18.94 -2.43
N GLN A 176 -1.49 18.77 -3.75
CA GLN A 176 -1.50 19.83 -4.75
C GLN A 176 -2.63 19.61 -5.77
N VAL A 177 -2.93 20.60 -6.61
CA VAL A 177 -4.15 20.63 -7.43
C VAL A 177 -4.28 19.40 -8.35
N ASP A 178 -3.27 19.07 -9.14
CA ASP A 178 -3.35 17.97 -10.11
C ASP A 178 -2.70 16.68 -9.60
N GLU A 179 -1.52 16.81 -9.05
CA GLU A 179 -0.68 15.71 -8.60
C GLU A 179 0.07 16.14 -7.34
N ASP A 180 0.00 15.35 -6.28
CA ASP A 180 0.69 15.62 -5.02
C ASP A 180 2.20 15.52 -5.21
N VAL A 181 2.97 16.09 -4.27
CA VAL A 181 4.42 16.01 -4.28
C VAL A 181 4.94 15.29 -3.03
N ILE A 182 6.06 14.59 -3.17
CA ILE A 182 6.80 14.05 -2.03
C ILE A 182 7.84 15.08 -1.60
N GLU A 183 7.68 15.61 -0.40
CA GLU A 183 8.65 16.49 0.23
C GLU A 183 9.54 15.70 1.19
N PRO A 184 10.87 15.67 0.99
CA PRO A 184 11.77 14.98 1.89
C PRO A 184 11.86 15.70 3.24
N CYS A 185 12.30 15.00 4.26
CA CYS A 185 12.74 15.63 5.50
C CYS A 185 13.96 16.52 5.24
N THR A 186 13.95 17.72 5.78
CA THR A 186 15.04 18.71 5.61
C THR A 186 16.04 18.72 6.76
N LEU A 187 15.76 17.99 7.84
CA LEU A 187 16.65 17.89 9.00
C LEU A 187 17.70 16.79 8.78
N ASP A 188 18.90 17.02 9.31
CA ASP A 188 19.93 15.99 9.42
C ASP A 188 19.63 15.00 10.56
N ALA A 189 20.60 14.17 10.97
CA ALA A 189 20.40 13.18 12.03
C ALA A 189 20.39 13.78 13.45
N ARG A 190 20.60 15.09 13.60
CA ARG A 190 20.61 15.79 14.89
C ARG A 190 19.25 16.40 15.18
N GLU A 191 18.87 16.41 16.45
CA GLU A 191 17.61 17.02 16.93
C GLU A 191 16.37 16.51 16.16
N ARG A 192 16.37 15.20 15.82
CA ARG A 192 15.23 14.56 15.13
C ARG A 192 14.05 14.42 16.08
N GLU A 193 12.88 14.52 15.51
CA GLU A 193 11.60 14.39 16.22
C GLU A 193 10.79 13.20 15.70
N ILE A 194 9.90 12.71 16.54
CA ILE A 194 8.73 11.90 16.17
C ILE A 194 7.45 12.63 16.58
N GLY A 195 6.36 12.32 15.88
CA GLY A 195 5.03 12.76 16.29
C GLY A 195 4.36 11.68 17.17
N VAL A 196 3.93 12.02 18.37
CA VAL A 196 3.19 11.13 19.25
C VAL A 196 1.75 11.59 19.34
N PHE A 197 0.83 10.78 18.82
CA PHE A 197 -0.61 10.98 18.99
C PHE A 197 -1.10 10.27 20.25
N TYR A 198 -1.87 10.98 21.04
CA TYR A 198 -2.65 10.39 22.11
C TYR A 198 -3.98 11.12 22.26
N ARG A 199 -5.08 10.38 22.25
CA ARG A 199 -6.45 10.93 22.33
C ARG A 199 -6.72 12.08 21.35
N GLY A 200 -6.07 12.02 20.18
CA GLY A 200 -6.26 12.96 19.09
C GLY A 200 -5.44 14.24 19.17
N GLN A 201 -4.61 14.39 20.17
CA GLN A 201 -3.60 15.45 20.26
C GLN A 201 -2.27 14.94 19.71
N LEU A 202 -1.51 15.79 19.06
CA LEU A 202 -0.18 15.51 18.56
C LEU A 202 0.85 16.20 19.42
N HIS A 203 1.90 15.48 19.81
CA HIS A 203 3.09 16.02 20.46
C HIS A 203 4.31 15.75 19.59
N ALA A 204 5.17 16.74 19.38
CA ALA A 204 6.49 16.54 18.80
C ALA A 204 7.46 16.22 19.93
N VAL A 205 8.11 15.06 19.87
CA VAL A 205 9.08 14.60 20.86
C VAL A 205 10.47 14.56 20.22
N THR A 206 11.41 15.34 20.76
CA THR A 206 12.80 15.31 20.31
C THR A 206 13.48 14.03 20.77
N VAL A 207 13.99 13.23 19.83
CA VAL A 207 14.51 11.89 20.10
C VAL A 207 16.01 11.72 19.84
N THR A 208 16.67 12.72 19.27
CA THR A 208 18.13 12.77 19.17
C THR A 208 18.64 14.11 19.69
N ASP A 209 19.81 14.09 20.33
CA ASP A 209 20.47 15.31 20.77
C ASP A 209 21.22 16.02 19.62
N GLN A 210 21.88 17.13 19.94
CA GLN A 210 22.70 17.93 19.00
C GLN A 210 23.89 17.15 18.41
N THR A 211 24.27 16.03 19.00
CA THR A 211 25.32 15.14 18.45
C THR A 211 24.74 14.04 17.56
N GLY A 212 23.41 13.90 17.52
CA GLY A 212 22.70 12.82 16.84
C GLY A 212 22.57 11.55 17.69
N THR A 213 22.90 11.60 19.00
CA THR A 213 22.74 10.46 19.91
C THR A 213 21.26 10.21 20.19
N LEU A 214 20.82 8.98 20.01
CA LEU A 214 19.42 8.58 20.23
C LEU A 214 19.08 8.54 21.72
N ALA A 215 17.89 9.04 22.05
CA ALA A 215 17.28 8.91 23.37
C ALA A 215 17.17 7.44 23.82
N THR A 216 17.39 7.20 25.12
CA THR A 216 17.26 5.87 25.70
C THR A 216 15.78 5.45 25.85
N PRO A 217 15.47 4.15 25.94
CA PRO A 217 14.11 3.70 26.24
C PRO A 217 13.53 4.29 27.53
N THR A 218 14.37 4.61 28.50
CA THR A 218 13.94 5.21 29.76
C THR A 218 13.51 6.67 29.57
N GLN A 219 14.30 7.46 28.82
CA GLN A 219 13.92 8.84 28.50
C GLN A 219 12.63 8.89 27.69
N LEU A 220 12.50 8.02 26.67
CA LEU A 220 11.27 7.89 25.90
C LEU A 220 10.08 7.54 26.78
N ARG A 221 10.23 6.60 27.71
CA ARG A 221 9.16 6.25 28.65
C ARG A 221 8.71 7.45 29.49
N VAL A 222 9.66 8.22 30.03
CA VAL A 222 9.33 9.42 30.83
C VAL A 222 8.55 10.42 30.00
N ALA A 223 8.99 10.72 28.77
CA ALA A 223 8.27 11.64 27.88
C ALA A 223 6.87 11.11 27.51
N LEU A 224 6.73 9.81 27.28
CA LEU A 224 5.42 9.20 27.00
C LEU A 224 4.51 9.26 28.23
N ASP A 225 5.01 8.95 29.43
CA ASP A 225 4.22 9.03 30.67
C ASP A 225 3.73 10.47 30.92
N GLN A 226 4.55 11.51 30.63
CA GLN A 226 4.14 12.91 30.70
C GLN A 226 3.00 13.23 29.73
N ILE A 227 3.10 12.81 28.46
CA ILE A 227 2.03 13.00 27.45
C ILE A 227 0.73 12.34 27.89
N LEU A 228 0.80 11.12 28.45
CA LEU A 228 -0.37 10.39 28.94
C LEU A 228 -1.03 11.14 30.10
N ASP A 229 -0.25 11.64 31.07
CA ASP A 229 -0.73 12.36 32.25
C ASP A 229 -1.34 13.73 31.89
N GLU A 230 -0.70 14.48 30.99
CA GLU A 230 -1.21 15.75 30.49
C GLU A 230 -2.57 15.59 29.81
N ALA A 231 -2.73 14.60 28.94
CA ALA A 231 -4.00 14.35 28.26
C ALA A 231 -5.11 13.87 29.21
N HIS A 232 -4.79 13.17 30.31
CA HIS A 232 -5.76 12.84 31.34
C HIS A 232 -6.26 14.10 32.09
N THR A 233 -5.37 15.05 32.32
CA THR A 233 -5.69 16.31 32.99
C THR A 233 -6.51 17.22 32.07
N ALA A 234 -6.14 17.33 30.79
CA ALA A 234 -6.82 18.16 29.79
C ALA A 234 -8.25 17.67 29.48
N GLN A 235 -8.52 16.37 29.54
CA GLN A 235 -9.86 15.80 29.27
C GLN A 235 -10.91 16.30 30.27
N GLN A 236 -10.51 16.72 31.46
CA GLN A 236 -11.40 17.33 32.44
C GLN A 236 -11.78 18.78 32.09
N ALA A 237 -11.08 19.42 31.16
CA ALA A 237 -11.20 20.84 30.85
C ALA A 237 -11.78 21.18 29.46
N GLN A 238 -11.87 20.24 28.51
CA GLN A 238 -12.20 20.56 27.11
C GLN A 238 -13.53 20.00 26.62
N GLN A 239 -14.39 20.92 26.19
CA GLN A 239 -15.46 20.66 25.20
C GLN A 239 -14.83 20.72 23.79
N ALA A 240 -14.78 19.59 23.11
CA ALA A 240 -14.21 19.49 21.77
C ALA A 240 -15.14 20.13 20.73
N GLN A 241 -14.80 21.31 20.25
CA GLN A 241 -15.44 21.94 19.09
C GLN A 241 -14.57 21.85 17.81
N GLN A 242 -13.30 21.44 17.91
CA GLN A 242 -12.38 21.41 16.78
C GLN A 242 -12.15 19.97 16.26
N PRO A 243 -11.90 19.79 14.96
CA PRO A 243 -11.47 18.52 14.42
C PRO A 243 -10.19 18.01 15.12
N ASN A 244 -10.12 16.70 15.36
CA ASN A 244 -8.88 16.07 15.80
C ASN A 244 -7.74 16.40 14.82
N PHE A 245 -6.53 16.65 15.35
CA PHE A 245 -5.36 17.07 14.56
C PHE A 245 -5.18 16.26 13.27
N ALA A 246 -5.15 14.94 13.38
CA ALA A 246 -4.91 14.06 12.24
C ALA A 246 -6.15 13.81 11.37
N ALA A 247 -7.36 14.11 11.86
CA ALA A 247 -8.58 13.87 11.08
C ALA A 247 -8.66 14.70 9.80
N ILE A 248 -8.01 15.86 9.79
CA ILE A 248 -7.89 16.74 8.63
C ILE A 248 -7.20 16.00 7.46
N SER A 249 -6.15 15.23 7.73
CA SER A 249 -5.41 14.53 6.69
C SER A 249 -6.23 13.46 5.96
N ALA A 250 -7.37 13.03 6.52
CA ALA A 250 -8.23 12.04 5.90
C ALA A 250 -9.12 12.59 4.77
N LEU A 251 -9.11 13.91 4.51
CA LEU A 251 -10.09 14.55 3.62
C LEU A 251 -9.83 14.35 2.12
N GLY A 252 -8.67 13.88 1.74
CA GLY A 252 -8.29 13.65 0.36
C GLY A 252 -7.59 14.85 -0.28
N SER A 253 -6.81 14.55 -1.32
CA SER A 253 -5.97 15.55 -1.97
C SER A 253 -6.76 16.59 -2.74
N GLU A 254 -7.97 16.28 -3.24
CA GLU A 254 -8.83 17.27 -3.90
C GLU A 254 -9.16 18.44 -2.96
N PHE A 255 -9.68 18.14 -1.79
CA PHE A 255 -10.03 19.14 -0.78
C PHE A 255 -8.80 19.82 -0.18
N LEU A 256 -7.78 19.02 0.17
CA LEU A 256 -6.60 19.53 0.87
C LEU A 256 -5.69 20.39 -0.02
N ALA A 257 -5.63 20.14 -1.33
CA ALA A 257 -4.87 20.98 -2.25
C ALA A 257 -5.36 22.43 -2.26
N GLU A 258 -6.67 22.63 -2.10
CA GLU A 258 -7.29 23.96 -2.04
C GLU A 258 -7.18 24.58 -0.65
N HIS A 259 -7.52 23.84 0.41
CA HIS A 259 -7.77 24.42 1.74
C HIS A 259 -6.61 24.25 2.75
N LEU A 260 -5.68 23.30 2.55
CA LEU A 260 -4.53 23.16 3.44
C LEU A 260 -3.57 24.37 3.38
N PRO A 261 -3.30 25.00 2.22
CA PRO A 261 -2.54 26.25 2.18
C PRO A 261 -3.17 27.39 2.98
N GLU A 262 -4.51 27.51 2.95
CA GLU A 262 -5.25 28.51 3.73
C GLU A 262 -5.10 28.24 5.24
N LEU A 263 -5.25 26.98 5.66
CA LEU A 263 -5.05 26.58 7.06
C LEU A 263 -3.60 26.85 7.51
N ARG A 264 -2.61 26.53 6.69
CA ARG A 264 -1.18 26.75 7.00
C ARG A 264 -0.85 28.25 7.16
N ALA A 265 -1.58 29.14 6.52
CA ALA A 265 -1.39 30.58 6.61
C ALA A 265 -1.93 31.20 7.92
N VAL A 266 -2.64 30.45 8.77
CA VAL A 266 -3.19 30.95 10.04
C VAL A 266 -2.16 30.79 11.16
N GLY A 267 -1.90 31.85 11.92
CA GLY A 267 -1.07 31.83 13.12
C GLY A 267 0.28 31.13 12.93
N GLU A 268 0.55 30.12 13.77
CA GLU A 268 1.78 29.32 13.72
C GLU A 268 1.63 27.98 12.95
N ASN A 269 0.53 27.81 12.24
CA ASN A 269 0.22 26.56 11.54
C ASN A 269 1.29 26.12 10.53
N GLU A 270 1.96 27.08 9.86
CA GLU A 270 3.08 26.75 8.96
C GLU A 270 4.23 26.09 9.71
N GLN A 271 4.57 26.58 10.90
CA GLN A 271 5.61 25.99 11.73
C GLN A 271 5.20 24.59 12.20
N THR A 272 3.96 24.44 12.63
CA THR A 272 3.36 23.13 12.98
C THR A 272 3.46 22.15 11.83
N TYR A 273 3.12 22.56 10.60
CA TYR A 273 3.21 21.70 9.42
C TYR A 273 4.65 21.31 9.09
N GLN A 274 5.60 22.25 9.17
CA GLN A 274 7.02 21.97 8.93
C GLN A 274 7.59 21.00 9.96
N ARG A 275 7.23 21.12 11.23
CA ARG A 275 7.62 20.15 12.27
C ARG A 275 7.05 18.76 11.96
N LEU A 276 5.74 18.67 11.67
CA LEU A 276 5.11 17.42 11.25
C LEU A 276 5.82 16.80 10.03
N LYS A 277 6.14 17.59 9.01
CA LYS A 277 6.90 17.14 7.83
C LYS A 277 8.23 16.51 8.22
N ASN A 278 8.94 17.13 9.14
CA ASN A 278 10.27 16.74 9.55
C ASN A 278 10.32 15.62 10.59
N THR A 279 9.18 15.21 11.19
CA THR A 279 9.17 14.01 12.04
C THR A 279 9.58 12.77 11.25
N LEU A 280 10.32 11.86 11.88
CA LEU A 280 10.72 10.58 11.26
C LEU A 280 9.48 9.73 10.89
N PHE A 281 8.55 9.66 11.81
CA PHE A 281 7.26 8.98 11.69
C PHE A 281 6.29 9.53 12.75
N THR A 282 5.03 9.10 12.67
CA THR A 282 4.08 9.32 13.76
C THR A 282 3.74 8.01 14.46
N VAL A 283 3.41 8.07 15.75
CA VAL A 283 2.92 6.93 16.52
C VAL A 283 1.70 7.35 17.35
N ASP A 284 0.60 6.62 17.20
CA ASP A 284 -0.60 6.78 18.02
C ASP A 284 -0.61 5.77 19.15
N ILE A 285 -0.87 6.21 20.37
CA ILE A 285 -1.00 5.35 21.55
C ILE A 285 -2.49 5.16 21.81
N THR A 286 -2.96 3.91 21.69
CA THR A 286 -4.37 3.58 21.88
C THR A 286 -4.60 2.76 23.15
N GLU A 287 -5.66 3.10 23.88
CA GLU A 287 -6.17 2.31 25.01
C GLU A 287 -7.30 1.35 24.60
N ALA A 288 -7.78 1.49 23.33
CA ALA A 288 -8.88 0.68 22.86
C ALA A 288 -8.49 -0.79 22.76
N ASP A 289 -9.21 -1.67 23.46
CA ASP A 289 -9.09 -3.12 23.37
C ASP A 289 -10.33 -3.67 22.67
N LEU A 290 -10.23 -3.81 21.37
CA LEU A 290 -11.32 -4.25 20.49
C LEU A 290 -10.98 -5.60 19.85
N PRO A 291 -11.96 -6.33 19.31
CA PRO A 291 -11.67 -7.47 18.44
C PRO A 291 -10.73 -7.05 17.30
N ARG A 292 -9.72 -7.86 17.00
CA ARG A 292 -8.63 -7.53 16.06
C ARG A 292 -9.09 -7.04 14.69
N ALA A 293 -10.22 -7.55 14.18
CA ALA A 293 -10.82 -7.06 12.93
C ALA A 293 -11.33 -5.62 13.06
N ALA A 294 -11.89 -5.27 14.21
CA ALA A 294 -12.39 -3.92 14.49
C ALA A 294 -11.24 -2.93 14.71
N GLU A 295 -10.18 -3.33 15.42
CA GLU A 295 -8.97 -2.51 15.57
C GLU A 295 -8.34 -2.21 14.22
N LEU A 296 -8.10 -3.26 13.41
CA LEU A 296 -7.51 -3.08 12.07
C LEU A 296 -8.40 -2.21 11.16
N ARG A 297 -9.73 -2.43 11.21
CA ARG A 297 -10.68 -1.60 10.49
C ARG A 297 -10.60 -0.12 10.92
N ASN A 298 -10.53 0.11 12.23
CA ASN A 298 -10.48 1.46 12.77
C ASN A 298 -9.19 2.16 12.35
N PHE A 299 -8.04 1.51 12.49
CA PHE A 299 -6.78 2.11 12.11
C PHE A 299 -6.68 2.33 10.59
N ALA A 300 -7.21 1.41 9.77
CA ALA A 300 -7.19 1.53 8.32
C ALA A 300 -8.15 2.60 7.76
N PHE A 301 -9.29 2.88 8.43
CA PHE A 301 -10.35 3.67 7.81
C PHE A 301 -10.93 4.78 8.69
N ARG A 302 -10.68 4.78 10.01
CA ARG A 302 -11.17 5.83 10.90
C ARG A 302 -10.14 6.96 10.99
N PRO A 303 -10.54 8.23 10.77
CA PRO A 303 -9.59 9.34 10.81
C PRO A 303 -9.14 9.62 12.26
N GLY A 304 -7.92 10.11 12.42
CA GLY A 304 -7.45 10.68 13.67
C GLY A 304 -6.34 9.96 14.42
N ALA A 305 -5.88 8.78 13.92
CA ALA A 305 -4.80 8.01 14.53
C ALA A 305 -3.45 8.16 13.80
N ALA A 306 -3.45 8.74 12.61
CA ALA A 306 -2.26 8.96 11.80
C ALA A 306 -2.43 10.20 10.92
N TRP A 307 -1.34 10.90 10.63
CA TRP A 307 -1.32 11.84 9.52
C TRP A 307 -1.08 11.04 8.24
N VAL A 308 -2.14 10.78 7.47
CA VAL A 308 -2.16 9.77 6.40
C VAL A 308 -1.28 10.10 5.19
N TYR A 309 -0.73 11.30 5.14
CA TYR A 309 0.26 11.73 4.16
C TYR A 309 1.71 11.55 4.64
N LYS A 310 1.93 11.06 5.87
CA LYS A 310 3.26 10.60 6.30
C LYS A 310 3.56 9.27 5.63
N PRO A 311 4.80 9.05 5.17
CA PRO A 311 5.18 7.78 4.54
C PRO A 311 4.89 6.57 5.43
N ILE A 312 5.21 6.69 6.73
CA ILE A 312 5.00 5.65 7.74
C ILE A 312 4.40 6.25 9.00
N SER A 313 3.37 5.61 9.52
CA SER A 313 2.77 5.89 10.83
C SER A 313 2.54 4.59 11.59
N TYR A 314 2.59 4.62 12.91
CA TYR A 314 2.38 3.45 13.75
C TYR A 314 1.22 3.68 14.72
N GLN A 315 0.60 2.59 15.20
CA GLN A 315 -0.32 2.59 16.33
C GLN A 315 0.07 1.48 17.29
N VAL A 316 0.21 1.82 18.58
CA VAL A 316 0.61 0.91 19.65
C VAL A 316 -0.45 0.84 20.72
N GLY A 317 -0.89 -0.36 21.09
CA GLY A 317 -1.77 -0.58 22.23
C GLY A 317 -1.02 -0.35 23.55
N LEU A 318 -1.60 0.48 24.44
CA LEU A 318 -1.00 0.76 25.75
C LEU A 318 -1.10 -0.44 26.70
N HIS A 319 -2.23 -1.12 26.71
CA HIS A 319 -2.55 -2.19 27.67
C HIS A 319 -2.61 -3.60 27.08
N HIS A 320 -2.41 -3.73 25.76
CA HIS A 320 -2.49 -4.99 25.02
C HIS A 320 -1.44 -5.07 23.90
N ASP A 321 -1.33 -6.22 23.25
CA ASP A 321 -0.29 -6.53 22.27
C ASP A 321 -0.49 -5.91 20.88
N TRP A 322 -1.45 -4.97 20.69
CA TRP A 322 -1.70 -4.33 19.43
C TRP A 322 -0.50 -3.53 18.95
N LEU A 323 -0.12 -3.75 17.70
CA LEU A 323 0.87 -2.96 16.98
C LEU A 323 0.49 -2.97 15.50
N CYS A 324 0.32 -1.80 14.93
CA CYS A 324 -0.05 -1.63 13.54
C CYS A 324 0.81 -0.54 12.88
N MET A 325 1.04 -0.67 11.58
CA MET A 325 1.75 0.30 10.76
C MET A 325 0.84 0.71 9.62
N GLU A 326 0.63 2.00 9.41
CA GLU A 326 0.01 2.56 8.22
C GLU A 326 1.09 3.07 7.28
N VAL A 327 0.88 2.84 5.99
CA VAL A 327 1.85 3.13 4.93
C VAL A 327 1.16 3.92 3.82
N GLU A 328 1.72 5.07 3.49
CA GLU A 328 1.45 5.77 2.25
C GLU A 328 2.16 5.01 1.11
N HIS A 329 1.39 4.49 0.17
CA HIS A 329 1.85 3.41 -0.71
C HIS A 329 2.60 3.87 -1.97
N THR A 330 2.80 5.19 -2.16
CA THR A 330 3.53 5.71 -3.34
C THR A 330 4.94 5.14 -3.42
N GLY A 331 5.66 5.14 -2.29
CA GLY A 331 7.09 4.84 -2.23
C GLY A 331 7.46 3.39 -1.93
N VAL A 332 6.56 2.55 -1.41
CA VAL A 332 6.94 1.23 -0.87
C VAL A 332 5.89 0.16 -1.08
N ASP A 333 6.33 -1.08 -1.27
CA ASP A 333 5.50 -2.28 -1.39
C ASP A 333 5.70 -3.23 -0.21
N GLY A 334 4.73 -4.12 0.01
CA GLY A 334 4.69 -5.04 1.15
C GLY A 334 5.94 -5.92 1.30
N ALA A 335 6.61 -6.29 0.22
CA ALA A 335 7.82 -7.10 0.28
C ALA A 335 9.01 -6.36 0.93
N THR A 336 9.18 -5.06 0.66
CA THR A 336 10.16 -4.21 1.37
C THR A 336 9.81 -4.07 2.85
N LEU A 337 8.52 -3.93 3.17
CA LEU A 337 8.06 -3.85 4.56
C LEU A 337 8.38 -5.12 5.36
N VAL A 338 8.25 -6.31 4.74
CA VAL A 338 8.66 -7.57 5.38
C VAL A 338 10.15 -7.54 5.75
N THR A 339 11.02 -7.13 4.83
CA THR A 339 12.45 -7.02 5.11
C THR A 339 12.75 -5.97 6.18
N ALA A 340 12.06 -4.81 6.13
CA ALA A 340 12.19 -3.77 7.15
C ALA A 340 11.82 -4.32 8.55
N LEU A 341 10.70 -5.02 8.66
CA LEU A 341 10.26 -5.61 9.92
C LEU A 341 11.20 -6.71 10.41
N GLN A 342 11.75 -7.54 9.52
CA GLN A 342 12.80 -8.52 9.89
C GLN A 342 14.01 -7.82 10.51
N ARG A 343 14.45 -6.70 9.93
CA ARG A 343 15.56 -5.90 10.46
C ARG A 343 15.22 -5.27 11.81
N ILE A 344 14.00 -4.75 11.99
CA ILE A 344 13.54 -4.21 13.28
C ILE A 344 13.49 -5.31 14.33
N GLN A 345 12.97 -6.49 14.01
CA GLN A 345 12.91 -7.63 14.92
C GLN A 345 14.30 -8.12 15.34
N ALA A 346 15.30 -8.01 14.44
CA ALA A 346 16.69 -8.38 14.73
C ALA A 346 17.44 -7.36 15.61
N LEU A 347 16.88 -6.18 15.85
CA LEU A 347 17.47 -5.20 16.77
C LEU A 347 17.26 -5.64 18.21
N ASP A 348 18.36 -5.86 18.95
CA ASP A 348 18.30 -6.22 20.36
C ASP A 348 17.59 -5.13 21.18
N PRO A 349 16.69 -5.50 22.12
CA PRO A 349 16.15 -4.58 23.10
C PRO A 349 17.28 -3.94 23.89
N GLN A 350 17.21 -2.62 24.07
CA GLN A 350 18.22 -1.93 24.88
C GLN A 350 17.83 -1.97 26.37
N PRO A 351 18.81 -2.04 27.29
CA PRO A 351 18.56 -1.99 28.71
C PRO A 351 17.84 -0.70 29.12
N THR A 352 16.93 -0.81 30.08
CA THR A 352 16.22 0.35 30.66
C THR A 352 16.91 0.78 31.98
N THR A 353 18.24 0.93 31.98
CA THR A 353 18.94 1.46 33.15
C THR A 353 18.64 2.95 33.28
N MET A 354 18.08 3.35 34.41
CA MET A 354 17.91 4.77 34.72
C MET A 354 19.27 5.38 35.09
N ASP A 355 19.70 6.35 34.32
CA ASP A 355 20.69 7.32 34.74
C ASP A 355 19.94 8.54 35.28
N PRO A 356 19.98 8.81 36.60
CA PRO A 356 19.27 9.95 37.18
C PRO A 356 19.77 11.32 36.70
N HIS A 357 20.86 11.35 35.96
CA HIS A 357 21.42 12.57 35.39
C HIS A 357 21.11 12.75 33.90
N GLN A 358 20.36 11.85 33.26
CA GLN A 358 19.94 12.04 31.86
C GLN A 358 18.90 13.16 31.74
N PRO A 359 19.06 14.11 30.82
CA PRO A 359 18.10 15.17 30.61
C PRO A 359 16.75 14.59 30.12
N GLU A 360 15.67 15.23 30.50
CA GLU A 360 14.33 14.93 29.95
C GLU A 360 14.30 15.27 28.46
N LEU A 361 13.49 14.53 27.71
CA LEU A 361 13.27 14.85 26.31
C LEU A 361 12.31 16.03 26.17
N ALA A 362 12.58 16.93 25.26
CA ALA A 362 11.64 17.99 24.93
C ALA A 362 10.41 17.36 24.23
N SER A 363 9.23 17.68 24.77
CA SER A 363 7.93 17.31 24.23
C SER A 363 7.06 18.54 24.14
N GLU A 364 6.55 18.84 22.96
CA GLU A 364 5.70 20.02 22.73
C GLU A 364 4.42 19.63 22.01
N PRO A 365 3.24 20.08 22.48
CA PRO A 365 1.99 19.87 21.77
C PRO A 365 1.97 20.65 20.45
N LEU A 366 1.58 20.00 19.38
CA LEU A 366 1.31 20.62 18.08
C LEU A 366 -0.19 20.73 17.89
N THR A 367 -0.66 21.93 17.60
CA THR A 367 -2.10 22.22 17.42
C THR A 367 -2.33 22.97 16.12
N TRP A 368 -3.54 22.85 15.56
CA TRP A 368 -4.00 23.72 14.49
C TRP A 368 -4.78 24.89 15.07
N GLU A 369 -4.46 26.09 14.60
CA GLU A 369 -5.29 27.27 14.79
C GLU A 369 -6.30 27.36 13.64
N PHE A 370 -7.58 27.51 13.96
CA PHE A 370 -8.64 27.66 12.97
C PHE A 370 -9.30 29.02 13.10
N THR A 371 -9.63 29.62 11.97
CA THR A 371 -10.67 30.66 11.91
C THR A 371 -12.04 29.99 11.90
N ASP A 372 -13.10 30.74 12.28
CA ASP A 372 -14.47 30.23 12.23
C ASP A 372 -14.85 29.77 10.82
N GLU A 373 -14.41 30.49 9.79
CA GLU A 373 -14.62 30.14 8.38
C GLU A 373 -13.99 28.80 7.99
N LEU A 374 -12.77 28.52 8.44
CA LEU A 374 -12.11 27.23 8.20
C LEU A 374 -12.79 26.11 8.97
N LEU A 375 -13.24 26.35 10.21
CA LEU A 375 -14.01 25.36 10.96
C LEU A 375 -15.32 24.99 10.25
N GLU A 376 -16.03 25.98 9.70
CA GLU A 376 -17.25 25.74 8.92
C GLU A 376 -17.02 24.93 7.66
N ARG A 377 -15.81 24.98 7.07
CA ARG A 377 -15.45 24.18 5.89
C ARG A 377 -14.95 22.78 6.28
N PHE A 378 -14.01 22.67 7.23
CA PHE A 378 -13.37 21.41 7.57
C PHE A 378 -14.27 20.44 8.35
N THR A 379 -15.11 20.94 9.25
CA THR A 379 -15.94 20.11 10.13
C THR A 379 -16.93 19.23 9.35
N PRO A 380 -17.72 19.77 8.39
CA PRO A 380 -18.62 18.96 7.58
C PRO A 380 -17.88 17.90 6.74
N GLU A 381 -16.71 18.23 6.20
CA GLU A 381 -15.92 17.29 5.39
C GLU A 381 -15.37 16.13 6.22
N VAL A 382 -14.96 16.37 7.46
CA VAL A 382 -14.58 15.28 8.39
C VAL A 382 -15.77 14.36 8.67
N GLU A 383 -16.97 14.88 8.83
CA GLU A 383 -18.18 14.05 9.01
C GLU A 383 -18.56 13.33 7.73
N HIS A 384 -18.45 13.96 6.58
CA HIS A 384 -18.64 13.32 5.27
C HIS A 384 -17.67 12.15 5.07
N TYR A 385 -16.40 12.36 5.38
CA TYR A 385 -15.41 11.27 5.38
C TYR A 385 -15.82 10.13 6.32
N ARG A 386 -16.21 10.42 7.56
CA ARG A 386 -16.64 9.43 8.55
C ARG A 386 -17.81 8.59 8.03
N GLU A 387 -18.78 9.23 7.37
CA GLU A 387 -19.91 8.53 6.76
C GLU A 387 -19.45 7.60 5.62
N ARG A 388 -18.59 8.06 4.71
CA ARG A 388 -17.98 7.22 3.67
C ARG A 388 -17.24 6.03 4.28
N ALA A 389 -16.44 6.26 5.30
CA ALA A 389 -15.64 5.23 5.97
C ALA A 389 -16.46 4.13 6.66
N ARG A 390 -17.73 4.41 7.05
CA ARG A 390 -18.63 3.40 7.63
C ARG A 390 -18.96 2.25 6.68
N HIS A 391 -18.85 2.46 5.39
CA HIS A 391 -19.13 1.45 4.37
C HIS A 391 -18.01 0.39 4.25
N TYR A 392 -16.81 0.68 4.75
CA TYR A 392 -15.68 -0.24 4.70
C TYR A 392 -15.70 -1.18 5.91
N GLN A 393 -15.56 -2.47 5.64
CA GLN A 393 -15.60 -3.52 6.65
C GLN A 393 -14.35 -4.40 6.54
N VAL A 394 -13.88 -4.87 7.68
CA VAL A 394 -12.83 -5.88 7.79
C VAL A 394 -13.44 -7.12 8.45
N ALA A 395 -13.31 -8.27 7.80
CA ALA A 395 -13.73 -9.54 8.36
C ALA A 395 -12.56 -10.54 8.31
N MET A 396 -12.41 -11.31 9.36
CA MET A 396 -11.44 -12.40 9.46
C MET A 396 -12.16 -13.73 9.36
N VAL A 397 -11.67 -14.58 8.47
CA VAL A 397 -12.20 -15.93 8.31
C VAL A 397 -11.04 -16.91 8.53
N GLU A 398 -11.18 -17.79 9.50
CA GLU A 398 -10.27 -18.90 9.73
C GLU A 398 -10.86 -20.17 9.11
N VAL A 399 -10.06 -20.86 8.34
CA VAL A 399 -10.48 -22.12 7.71
C VAL A 399 -9.54 -23.21 8.20
N ASP A 400 -10.11 -24.24 8.81
CA ASP A 400 -9.35 -25.40 9.23
C ASP A 400 -8.72 -26.10 8.02
N ARG A 401 -7.48 -26.49 8.19
CA ARG A 401 -6.74 -27.20 7.16
C ARG A 401 -7.15 -28.67 7.18
N LEU A 402 -8.07 -29.03 6.29
CA LEU A 402 -8.60 -30.41 6.21
C LEU A 402 -7.56 -31.43 5.69
N LEU A 403 -6.62 -30.98 4.84
CA LEU A 403 -5.57 -31.85 4.29
C LEU A 403 -4.20 -31.15 4.35
N PRO A 404 -3.14 -31.81 4.81
CA PRO A 404 -1.80 -31.27 4.78
C PRO A 404 -1.31 -31.26 3.33
N VAL A 405 -1.23 -30.06 2.72
CA VAL A 405 -0.70 -29.86 1.36
C VAL A 405 0.74 -30.40 1.24
N ASP A 406 1.47 -30.42 2.35
CA ASP A 406 2.86 -30.88 2.42
C ASP A 406 2.98 -32.42 2.31
N ASN A 407 1.92 -33.18 2.61
CA ASN A 407 1.86 -34.63 2.53
C ASN A 407 1.21 -35.14 1.23
N TYR A 408 0.84 -34.26 0.32
CA TYR A 408 0.29 -34.65 -0.96
C TYR A 408 1.42 -35.16 -1.87
N PRO A 409 1.23 -36.23 -2.64
CA PRO A 409 2.28 -36.83 -3.48
C PRO A 409 2.90 -35.85 -4.48
N LEU A 410 2.16 -34.80 -4.85
CA LEU A 410 2.62 -33.73 -5.74
C LEU A 410 2.98 -32.48 -4.91
N LYS A 411 4.11 -31.86 -5.23
CA LYS A 411 4.52 -30.58 -4.64
C LYS A 411 3.62 -29.46 -5.15
N LEU A 412 2.52 -29.18 -4.43
CA LEU A 412 1.58 -28.12 -4.78
C LEU A 412 2.08 -26.75 -4.30
N SER A 413 1.93 -25.71 -5.14
CA SER A 413 2.13 -24.34 -4.74
C SER A 413 0.98 -23.91 -3.81
N ARG A 414 1.31 -23.50 -2.57
CA ARG A 414 0.31 -23.03 -1.60
C ARG A 414 -0.46 -21.82 -2.11
N ASP A 415 0.23 -20.91 -2.77
CA ASP A 415 -0.32 -19.70 -3.34
C ASP A 415 -1.27 -20.03 -4.49
N ALA A 416 -0.84 -20.83 -5.49
CA ALA A 416 -1.71 -21.28 -6.57
C ALA A 416 -2.96 -22.03 -6.04
N CYS A 417 -2.82 -22.87 -5.00
CA CYS A 417 -3.95 -23.53 -4.37
C CYS A 417 -4.92 -22.53 -3.73
N ALA A 418 -4.41 -21.50 -3.07
CA ALA A 418 -5.23 -20.46 -2.44
C ALA A 418 -6.00 -19.64 -3.49
N GLN A 419 -5.35 -19.26 -4.59
CA GLN A 419 -5.99 -18.56 -5.71
C GLN A 419 -7.08 -19.42 -6.37
N LEU A 420 -6.79 -20.71 -6.58
CA LEU A 420 -7.78 -21.65 -7.13
C LEU A 420 -8.99 -21.84 -6.18
N MET A 421 -8.75 -21.91 -4.85
CA MET A 421 -9.84 -21.99 -3.87
C MET A 421 -10.72 -20.73 -3.92
N MET A 422 -10.15 -19.54 -4.04
CA MET A 422 -10.93 -18.29 -4.15
C MET A 422 -11.70 -18.22 -5.46
N SER A 423 -11.11 -18.63 -6.58
CA SER A 423 -11.79 -18.73 -7.88
C SER A 423 -12.95 -19.74 -7.81
N THR A 424 -12.73 -20.88 -7.17
CA THR A 424 -13.78 -21.90 -6.95
C THR A 424 -14.89 -21.35 -6.06
N ALA A 425 -14.56 -20.65 -4.98
CA ALA A 425 -15.57 -20.03 -4.11
C ALA A 425 -16.40 -18.96 -4.85
N GLN A 426 -15.78 -18.17 -5.74
CA GLN A 426 -16.53 -17.26 -6.62
C GLN A 426 -17.52 -18.03 -7.49
N TYR A 427 -17.05 -19.10 -8.16
CA TYR A 427 -17.93 -19.91 -9.02
C TYR A 427 -19.09 -20.54 -8.25
N LEU A 428 -18.83 -21.12 -7.09
CA LEU A 428 -19.87 -21.71 -6.25
C LEU A 428 -20.91 -20.68 -5.76
N THR A 429 -20.48 -19.44 -5.55
CA THR A 429 -21.33 -18.35 -5.06
C THR A 429 -22.13 -17.68 -6.18
N PHE A 430 -21.49 -17.42 -7.32
CA PHE A 430 -22.03 -16.57 -8.38
C PHE A 430 -22.24 -17.28 -9.71
N GLN A 431 -21.90 -18.56 -9.83
CA GLN A 431 -21.93 -19.38 -11.04
C GLN A 431 -21.04 -18.87 -12.19
N HIS A 432 -20.15 -17.93 -11.89
CA HIS A 432 -19.11 -17.42 -12.79
C HIS A 432 -17.91 -16.90 -11.99
N ILE A 433 -16.76 -16.75 -12.65
CA ILE A 433 -15.55 -16.16 -12.10
C ILE A 433 -15.37 -14.79 -12.74
N ARG A 434 -15.06 -13.79 -11.93
CA ARG A 434 -14.73 -12.43 -12.32
C ARG A 434 -13.24 -12.18 -12.15
N ALA A 435 -12.74 -11.08 -12.72
CA ALA A 435 -11.32 -10.74 -12.68
C ALA A 435 -10.75 -10.72 -11.26
N VAL A 436 -9.56 -11.29 -11.13
CA VAL A 436 -8.78 -11.36 -9.89
C VAL A 436 -7.43 -10.72 -10.13
N TYR A 437 -7.07 -9.76 -9.29
CA TYR A 437 -5.75 -9.16 -9.21
C TYR A 437 -4.90 -9.93 -8.20
N GLU A 438 -3.66 -10.22 -8.55
CA GLU A 438 -2.64 -10.72 -7.63
C GLU A 438 -1.30 -10.02 -7.88
N ALA A 439 -0.72 -9.42 -6.83
CA ALA A 439 0.57 -8.75 -6.93
C ALA A 439 1.73 -9.76 -6.96
N VAL A 440 2.68 -9.55 -7.87
CA VAL A 440 3.93 -10.31 -7.98
C VAL A 440 5.12 -9.37 -7.84
N ASP A 441 5.94 -9.56 -6.82
CA ASP A 441 7.16 -8.78 -6.58
C ASP A 441 8.18 -8.95 -7.71
N ILE A 442 8.68 -7.83 -8.26
CA ILE A 442 9.71 -7.77 -9.32
C ILE A 442 10.90 -6.88 -8.92
N ARG A 443 11.16 -6.73 -7.62
CA ARG A 443 12.24 -5.88 -7.09
C ARG A 443 13.65 -6.41 -7.38
N GLU A 444 13.79 -7.57 -7.97
CA GLU A 444 15.07 -8.07 -8.52
C GLU A 444 15.53 -7.28 -9.77
N PHE A 445 14.67 -6.44 -10.35
CA PHE A 445 15.01 -5.50 -11.39
C PHE A 445 15.29 -4.11 -10.81
N ARG A 446 16.06 -3.30 -11.54
CA ARG A 446 16.35 -1.91 -11.22
C ARG A 446 15.05 -1.11 -11.04
N ALA A 447 14.92 -0.42 -9.92
CA ALA A 447 13.71 0.31 -9.52
C ALA A 447 12.40 -0.52 -9.63
N GLY A 448 12.49 -1.85 -9.52
CA GLY A 448 11.35 -2.75 -9.63
C GLY A 448 10.37 -2.58 -8.48
N ARG A 449 9.06 -2.72 -8.79
CA ARG A 449 7.95 -2.67 -7.86
C ARG A 449 7.17 -3.99 -7.93
N THR A 450 5.95 -3.96 -8.42
CA THR A 450 5.11 -5.15 -8.60
C THR A 450 4.53 -5.24 -10.00
N GLU A 451 4.39 -6.46 -10.49
CA GLU A 451 3.56 -6.81 -11.65
C GLU A 451 2.22 -7.37 -11.17
N CYS A 452 1.22 -7.42 -12.04
CA CYS A 452 -0.07 -8.03 -11.77
C CYS A 452 -0.25 -9.33 -12.53
N LEU A 453 -0.56 -10.38 -11.79
CA LEU A 453 -1.03 -11.66 -12.32
C LEU A 453 -2.57 -11.69 -12.29
N ARG A 454 -3.20 -12.18 -13.37
CA ARG A 454 -4.64 -12.40 -13.47
C ARG A 454 -4.97 -13.84 -13.08
N ALA A 455 -5.28 -14.08 -11.79
CA ALA A 455 -5.44 -15.43 -11.25
C ALA A 455 -6.68 -16.18 -11.76
N ALA A 456 -7.66 -15.49 -12.36
CA ALA A 456 -8.78 -16.12 -13.07
C ALA A 456 -8.28 -16.66 -14.43
N THR A 457 -8.16 -17.98 -14.55
CA THR A 457 -7.73 -18.66 -15.79
C THR A 457 -8.83 -19.58 -16.34
N PRO A 458 -8.84 -19.88 -17.65
CA PRO A 458 -9.80 -20.84 -18.21
C PRO A 458 -9.74 -22.21 -17.54
N GLU A 459 -8.55 -22.61 -17.11
CA GLU A 459 -8.31 -23.87 -16.40
C GLU A 459 -8.95 -23.86 -15.01
N ALA A 460 -8.84 -22.73 -14.27
CA ALA A 460 -9.51 -22.54 -12.99
C ALA A 460 -11.05 -22.60 -13.14
N VAL A 461 -11.60 -21.99 -14.20
CA VAL A 461 -13.02 -22.07 -14.52
C VAL A 461 -13.46 -23.52 -14.76
N ARG A 462 -12.70 -24.27 -15.58
CA ARG A 462 -12.99 -25.70 -15.86
C ARG A 462 -12.98 -26.53 -14.57
N PHE A 463 -11.96 -26.36 -13.74
CA PHE A 463 -11.87 -27.06 -12.46
C PHE A 463 -13.04 -26.72 -11.53
N ALA A 464 -13.33 -25.43 -11.34
CA ALA A 464 -14.43 -24.98 -10.48
C ALA A 464 -15.79 -25.51 -10.94
N THR A 465 -16.03 -25.50 -12.26
CA THR A 465 -17.23 -26.06 -12.87
C THR A 465 -17.33 -27.57 -12.63
N ALA A 466 -16.25 -28.31 -12.87
CA ALA A 466 -16.22 -29.76 -12.65
C ALA A 466 -16.41 -30.11 -11.17
N LEU A 467 -15.83 -29.32 -10.26
CA LEU A 467 -16.00 -29.50 -8.82
C LEU A 467 -17.46 -29.30 -8.39
N ALA A 468 -18.11 -28.23 -8.88
CA ALA A 468 -19.52 -27.97 -8.62
C ALA A 468 -20.45 -29.09 -9.11
N GLN A 469 -20.05 -29.82 -10.16
CA GLN A 469 -20.77 -30.94 -10.73
C GLN A 469 -20.39 -32.31 -10.11
N GLY A 470 -19.47 -32.33 -9.14
CA GLY A 470 -18.97 -33.60 -8.56
C GLY A 470 -18.10 -34.43 -9.52
N LYS A 471 -17.51 -33.78 -10.55
CA LYS A 471 -16.69 -34.41 -11.61
C LYS A 471 -15.23 -33.97 -11.58
N ALA A 472 -14.78 -33.28 -10.52
CA ALA A 472 -13.39 -32.86 -10.39
C ALA A 472 -12.47 -34.08 -10.31
N THR A 473 -11.33 -34.01 -11.00
CA THR A 473 -10.27 -35.02 -11.01
C THR A 473 -8.94 -34.39 -10.63
N GLU A 474 -7.97 -35.22 -10.24
CA GLU A 474 -6.60 -34.78 -9.96
C GLU A 474 -5.96 -34.10 -11.18
N ASN A 475 -6.17 -34.62 -12.38
CA ASN A 475 -5.66 -33.99 -13.60
C ASN A 475 -6.22 -32.58 -13.79
N LEU A 476 -7.52 -32.36 -13.58
CA LEU A 476 -8.12 -31.03 -13.66
C LEU A 476 -7.54 -30.08 -12.60
N LEU A 477 -7.24 -30.59 -11.40
CA LEU A 477 -6.55 -29.80 -10.36
C LEU A 477 -5.14 -29.37 -10.81
N ILE A 478 -4.36 -30.30 -11.31
CA ILE A 478 -3.00 -30.02 -11.81
C ILE A 478 -3.04 -29.03 -12.98
N ASP A 479 -3.96 -29.25 -13.92
CA ASP A 479 -4.17 -28.35 -15.06
C ASP A 479 -4.56 -26.93 -14.62
N ALA A 480 -5.36 -26.78 -13.55
CA ALA A 480 -5.74 -25.49 -13.02
C ALA A 480 -4.63 -24.76 -12.26
N LEU A 481 -3.70 -25.50 -11.64
CA LEU A 481 -2.58 -24.91 -10.90
C LEU A 481 -1.39 -24.51 -11.80
N ASN A 482 -1.21 -25.17 -12.92
CA ASN A 482 -0.05 -24.95 -13.81
C ASN A 482 -0.02 -23.54 -14.44
N PRO A 483 -1.11 -22.98 -15.00
CA PRO A 483 -1.12 -21.65 -15.58
C PRO A 483 -0.70 -20.56 -14.59
N HIS A 484 -1.16 -20.63 -13.35
CA HIS A 484 -0.76 -19.71 -12.28
C HIS A 484 0.76 -19.71 -12.10
N ARG A 485 1.38 -20.90 -11.98
CA ARG A 485 2.83 -21.04 -11.82
C ARG A 485 3.61 -20.50 -13.02
N ILE A 486 3.12 -20.75 -14.24
CA ILE A 486 3.73 -20.25 -15.48
C ILE A 486 3.65 -18.73 -15.50
N TRP A 487 2.51 -18.16 -15.13
CA TRP A 487 2.29 -16.71 -15.13
C TRP A 487 3.16 -16.00 -14.09
N VAL A 488 3.26 -16.55 -12.86
CA VAL A 488 4.20 -16.03 -11.84
C VAL A 488 5.63 -15.98 -12.40
N LYS A 489 6.07 -17.04 -13.12
CA LYS A 489 7.40 -17.06 -13.74
C LYS A 489 7.57 -15.99 -14.83
N LYS A 490 6.53 -15.75 -15.65
CA LYS A 490 6.54 -14.67 -16.64
C LYS A 490 6.66 -13.29 -15.98
N CYS A 491 5.88 -13.03 -14.94
CA CYS A 491 5.97 -11.78 -14.17
C CYS A 491 7.38 -11.60 -13.58
N LYS A 492 7.93 -12.63 -12.94
CA LYS A 492 9.30 -12.64 -12.39
C LYS A 492 10.39 -12.47 -13.45
N ALA A 493 10.12 -12.82 -14.69
CA ALA A 493 11.03 -12.60 -15.82
C ALA A 493 10.89 -11.20 -16.44
N GLY A 494 9.99 -10.33 -15.92
CA GLY A 494 9.69 -9.02 -16.50
C GLY A 494 8.83 -9.09 -17.76
N SER A 495 8.13 -10.22 -17.99
CA SER A 495 7.25 -10.45 -19.16
C SER A 495 5.77 -10.50 -18.74
N GLY A 496 5.38 -9.71 -17.73
CA GLY A 496 3.99 -9.54 -17.33
C GLY A 496 3.21 -8.69 -18.34
N MET A 497 1.90 -8.90 -18.40
CA MET A 497 1.07 -8.15 -19.38
C MET A 497 0.42 -6.89 -18.81
N ASP A 498 0.12 -6.89 -17.52
CA ASP A 498 -0.83 -5.90 -16.96
C ASP A 498 -0.23 -4.49 -16.91
N ARG A 499 1.00 -4.38 -16.46
CA ARG A 499 1.73 -3.11 -16.43
C ARG A 499 2.03 -2.61 -17.83
N HIS A 500 2.34 -3.51 -18.76
CA HIS A 500 2.53 -3.15 -20.16
C HIS A 500 1.24 -2.57 -20.77
N LEU A 501 0.08 -3.21 -20.53
CA LEU A 501 -1.22 -2.67 -20.96
C LEU A 501 -1.53 -1.30 -20.35
N GLN A 502 -1.18 -1.08 -19.08
CA GLN A 502 -1.37 0.22 -18.44
C GLN A 502 -0.54 1.30 -19.09
N LEU A 503 0.73 1.02 -19.42
CA LEU A 503 1.59 2.00 -20.08
C LEU A 503 1.20 2.26 -21.53
N LEU A 504 0.74 1.24 -22.28
CA LEU A 504 0.17 1.45 -23.62
C LEU A 504 -1.02 2.42 -23.56
N GLU A 505 -1.93 2.25 -22.58
CA GLU A 505 -3.08 3.14 -22.37
C GLU A 505 -2.63 4.55 -21.95
N ALA A 506 -1.69 4.66 -21.00
CA ALA A 506 -1.15 5.94 -20.54
C ALA A 506 -0.44 6.70 -21.68
N THR A 507 0.34 6.00 -22.49
CA THR A 507 1.03 6.58 -23.66
C THR A 507 0.01 7.10 -24.68
N ALA A 508 -1.06 6.34 -24.95
CA ALA A 508 -2.12 6.77 -25.84
C ALA A 508 -2.85 8.03 -25.34
N ILE A 509 -3.03 8.17 -24.01
CA ILE A 509 -3.64 9.36 -23.38
C ILE A 509 -2.68 10.55 -23.47
N ALA A 510 -1.41 10.36 -23.16
CA ALA A 510 -0.40 11.43 -23.16
C ALA A 510 -0.17 12.04 -24.55
N ASP A 511 -0.26 11.23 -25.59
CA ASP A 511 -0.12 11.68 -26.99
C ASP A 511 -1.33 12.52 -27.46
N ASN A 512 -2.35 12.67 -26.63
CA ASN A 512 -3.58 13.45 -26.90
C ASN A 512 -4.18 13.21 -28.28
N THR A 513 -4.01 11.99 -28.79
CA THR A 513 -4.43 11.56 -30.13
C THR A 513 -5.73 10.75 -30.07
N LEU A 514 -6.31 10.49 -31.27
CA LEU A 514 -7.44 9.56 -31.40
C LEU A 514 -7.14 8.13 -30.90
N MET A 515 -5.88 7.82 -30.57
CA MET A 515 -5.49 6.51 -30.05
C MET A 515 -6.05 6.22 -28.66
N ALA A 516 -6.27 7.22 -27.80
CA ALA A 516 -6.91 7.05 -26.48
C ALA A 516 -8.37 6.56 -26.61
N SER A 517 -9.04 6.83 -27.72
CA SER A 517 -10.40 6.36 -28.00
C SER A 517 -10.46 5.02 -28.73
N ASP A 518 -9.31 4.35 -28.96
CA ASP A 518 -9.29 3.02 -29.57
C ASP A 518 -10.17 2.05 -28.76
N PRO A 519 -11.02 1.26 -29.42
CA PRO A 519 -11.82 0.23 -28.77
C PRO A 519 -11.00 -0.71 -27.85
N PHE A 520 -9.72 -0.89 -28.14
CA PHE A 520 -8.84 -1.67 -27.28
C PHE A 520 -8.75 -1.13 -25.84
N PHE A 521 -8.84 0.17 -25.64
CA PHE A 521 -8.81 0.80 -24.32
C PHE A 521 -10.20 1.11 -23.74
N THR A 522 -11.21 1.23 -24.61
CA THR A 522 -12.53 1.72 -24.18
C THR A 522 -13.61 0.64 -24.13
N ASP A 523 -13.46 -0.46 -24.89
CA ASP A 523 -14.47 -1.51 -24.96
C ASP A 523 -14.63 -2.28 -23.65
N PRO A 524 -15.87 -2.46 -23.15
CA PRO A 524 -16.14 -3.15 -21.89
C PRO A 524 -15.64 -4.59 -21.84
N ALA A 525 -15.63 -5.33 -22.95
CA ALA A 525 -15.16 -6.71 -23.00
C ALA A 525 -13.63 -6.77 -22.76
N ILE A 526 -12.85 -5.90 -23.40
CA ILE A 526 -11.40 -5.79 -23.15
C ILE A 526 -11.12 -5.33 -21.72
N ARG A 527 -11.85 -4.31 -21.24
CA ARG A 527 -11.67 -3.79 -19.88
C ARG A 527 -12.09 -4.76 -18.77
N SER A 528 -12.85 -5.80 -19.09
CA SER A 528 -13.32 -6.79 -18.11
C SER A 528 -12.18 -7.46 -17.33
N VAL A 529 -11.02 -7.69 -17.97
CA VAL A 529 -9.84 -8.31 -17.35
C VAL A 529 -9.22 -7.46 -16.24
N ARG A 530 -9.39 -6.14 -16.29
CA ARG A 530 -8.87 -5.15 -15.33
C ARG A 530 -9.94 -4.58 -14.40
N ARG A 531 -11.20 -5.05 -14.52
CA ARG A 531 -12.27 -4.76 -13.55
C ARG A 531 -12.21 -5.75 -12.40
N ASP A 532 -11.26 -5.56 -11.51
CA ASP A 532 -10.99 -6.49 -10.42
C ASP A 532 -12.18 -6.59 -9.47
N PHE A 533 -12.83 -7.74 -9.43
CA PHE A 533 -13.78 -8.07 -8.39
C PHE A 533 -13.06 -8.45 -7.09
N LEU A 534 -11.95 -9.12 -7.23
CA LEU A 534 -11.14 -9.61 -6.13
C LEU A 534 -9.70 -9.13 -6.32
N SER A 535 -9.21 -8.34 -5.39
CA SER A 535 -7.79 -7.99 -5.30
C SER A 535 -7.16 -8.81 -4.19
N THR A 536 -6.12 -9.57 -4.54
CA THR A 536 -5.45 -10.49 -3.64
C THR A 536 -3.97 -10.15 -3.54
N THR A 537 -3.40 -10.40 -2.37
CA THR A 537 -1.97 -10.26 -2.16
C THR A 537 -1.52 -11.16 -1.01
N SER A 538 -0.28 -11.60 -1.04
CA SER A 538 0.38 -12.32 0.06
C SER A 538 1.74 -11.66 0.34
N VAL A 539 2.01 -11.38 1.61
CA VAL A 539 3.27 -10.76 2.06
C VAL A 539 4.01 -11.73 2.97
N GLY A 540 4.49 -12.83 2.42
CA GLY A 540 5.30 -13.79 3.14
C GLY A 540 4.59 -14.51 4.31
N GLY A 541 5.34 -14.82 5.36
CA GLY A 541 4.83 -15.48 6.58
C GLY A 541 4.27 -14.48 7.60
N PRO A 542 3.61 -14.98 8.65
CA PRO A 542 2.97 -14.15 9.67
C PRO A 542 3.95 -13.61 10.73
N GLU A 543 5.22 -13.92 10.61
CA GLU A 543 6.24 -13.59 11.61
C GLU A 543 6.52 -12.08 11.65
N GLN A 544 6.27 -11.36 10.54
CA GLN A 544 6.46 -9.91 10.42
C GLN A 544 5.13 -9.19 10.31
N ILE A 545 4.29 -9.62 9.36
CA ILE A 545 2.98 -9.04 9.09
C ILE A 545 1.93 -10.09 9.39
N ILE A 546 1.16 -9.86 10.44
CA ILE A 546 0.10 -10.78 10.87
C ILE A 546 -1.10 -10.69 9.91
N ARG A 547 -1.49 -9.47 9.55
CA ARG A 547 -2.61 -9.18 8.64
C ARG A 547 -2.56 -7.71 8.20
N TYR A 548 -3.31 -7.37 7.16
CA TYR A 548 -3.39 -5.98 6.70
C TYR A 548 -4.76 -5.67 6.09
N ALA A 549 -5.04 -4.38 5.99
CA ALA A 549 -6.29 -3.87 5.45
C ALA A 549 -6.02 -2.66 4.55
N PHE A 550 -6.75 -2.60 3.43
CA PHE A 550 -6.74 -1.49 2.49
C PHE A 550 -8.07 -1.42 1.74
N ALA A 551 -8.46 -0.23 1.30
CA ALA A 551 -9.75 -0.02 0.66
C ALA A 551 -9.83 -0.67 -0.73
N PRO A 552 -10.97 -1.25 -1.13
CA PRO A 552 -11.21 -1.64 -2.52
C PRO A 552 -11.36 -0.39 -3.39
N HIS A 553 -10.86 -0.42 -4.62
CA HIS A 553 -10.98 0.69 -5.58
C HIS A 553 -12.43 1.02 -5.97
N ASP A 554 -13.36 0.11 -5.73
CA ASP A 554 -14.80 0.27 -5.99
C ASP A 554 -15.54 -0.40 -4.82
N LEU A 555 -16.54 0.27 -4.27
CA LEU A 555 -17.36 -0.21 -3.16
C LEU A 555 -18.07 -1.56 -3.43
N ARG A 556 -18.13 -1.98 -4.69
CA ARG A 556 -18.69 -3.28 -5.10
C ARG A 556 -17.67 -4.41 -5.17
N ARG A 557 -16.40 -4.15 -4.78
CA ARG A 557 -15.28 -5.09 -4.91
C ARG A 557 -14.83 -5.63 -3.56
N LEU A 558 -14.13 -6.75 -3.63
CA LEU A 558 -13.56 -7.41 -2.45
C LEU A 558 -12.04 -7.40 -2.53
N ARG A 559 -11.36 -7.13 -1.42
CA ARG A 559 -9.93 -7.36 -1.27
C ARG A 559 -9.68 -8.49 -0.29
N HIS A 560 -8.81 -9.40 -0.66
CA HIS A 560 -8.44 -10.55 0.15
C HIS A 560 -6.95 -10.58 0.41
N GLN A 561 -6.61 -10.83 1.65
CA GLN A 561 -5.27 -11.16 2.08
C GLN A 561 -5.14 -12.66 2.26
N LEU A 562 -4.02 -13.22 1.80
CA LEU A 562 -3.67 -14.61 1.99
C LEU A 562 -2.43 -14.73 2.86
N HIS A 563 -2.54 -15.46 3.97
CA HIS A 563 -1.40 -15.93 4.72
C HIS A 563 -1.32 -17.45 4.67
N ALA A 564 -0.18 -17.97 4.24
CA ALA A 564 0.13 -19.39 4.36
C ALA A 564 0.81 -19.62 5.72
N GLN A 565 0.03 -20.00 6.74
CA GLN A 565 0.58 -20.42 8.03
C GLN A 565 0.74 -21.93 8.13
N THR A 566 1.67 -22.36 8.97
CA THR A 566 1.78 -23.75 9.44
C THR A 566 0.68 -24.11 10.45
N ARG A 567 -0.09 -23.16 10.94
CA ARG A 567 -1.30 -23.25 11.78
C ARG A 567 -2.52 -22.73 11.03
N PRO A 568 -3.79 -22.87 11.50
CA PRO A 568 -5.00 -22.58 10.72
C PRO A 568 -4.90 -21.27 9.94
N ARG A 569 -5.30 -21.27 8.68
CA ARG A 569 -5.20 -20.11 7.79
C ARG A 569 -6.20 -19.04 8.19
N ARG A 570 -5.74 -17.82 8.38
CA ARG A 570 -6.61 -16.65 8.52
C ARG A 570 -6.76 -15.97 7.16
N ILE A 571 -7.98 -15.80 6.70
CA ILE A 571 -8.31 -15.04 5.50
C ILE A 571 -8.96 -13.74 5.94
N LEU A 572 -8.36 -12.61 5.61
CA LEU A 572 -8.96 -11.30 5.85
C LEU A 572 -9.85 -10.93 4.67
N ARG A 573 -11.11 -10.62 4.94
CA ARG A 573 -12.09 -10.21 3.94
C ARG A 573 -12.52 -8.77 4.21
N GLN A 574 -12.32 -7.88 3.24
CA GLN A 574 -12.85 -6.53 3.27
C GLN A 574 -14.12 -6.45 2.44
N LEU A 575 -15.18 -5.98 3.04
CA LEU A 575 -16.49 -5.84 2.41
C LEU A 575 -16.93 -4.39 2.50
N ALA A 576 -17.27 -3.78 1.37
CA ALA A 576 -18.07 -2.57 1.40
C ALA A 576 -19.53 -2.93 1.75
N ARG A 577 -20.13 -2.17 2.66
CA ARG A 577 -21.53 -2.36 3.06
C ARG A 577 -22.49 -1.86 1.97
N GLN A 578 -22.60 -2.54 0.86
CA GLN A 578 -23.89 -2.59 0.17
C GLN A 578 -24.54 -3.91 0.53
N LYS A 579 -25.85 -3.87 0.89
CA LYS A 579 -26.63 -5.07 1.13
C LYS A 579 -26.39 -6.02 -0.04
N LEU A 580 -25.56 -7.04 0.17
CA LEU A 580 -25.57 -8.18 -0.73
C LEU A 580 -27.01 -8.70 -0.72
N PRO A 581 -27.70 -8.81 -1.88
CA PRO A 581 -28.99 -9.45 -1.91
C PRO A 581 -28.84 -10.84 -1.30
N ARG A 582 -29.75 -11.19 -0.40
CA ARG A 582 -29.79 -12.57 0.10
C ARG A 582 -30.02 -13.50 -1.10
N PRO A 583 -29.53 -14.74 -1.07
CA PRO A 583 -29.68 -15.68 -2.20
C PRO A 583 -31.12 -15.88 -2.69
N ARG A 584 -32.13 -15.40 -1.95
CA ARG A 584 -33.54 -15.43 -2.32
C ARG A 584 -34.07 -14.20 -3.05
N ASP A 585 -33.27 -13.15 -3.20
CA ASP A 585 -33.69 -11.86 -3.77
C ASP A 585 -33.15 -11.63 -5.20
N LEU A 586 -32.60 -12.66 -5.84
CA LEU A 586 -32.20 -12.62 -7.23
C LEU A 586 -33.38 -13.07 -8.11
N PRO A 587 -33.83 -12.21 -9.07
CA PRO A 587 -34.78 -12.67 -10.08
C PRO A 587 -34.16 -13.81 -10.90
N GLY A 588 -34.95 -14.83 -11.23
CA GLY A 588 -34.54 -16.00 -11.97
C GLY A 588 -34.07 -15.74 -13.41
#